data_5d5ed513aa943b2478d1d97a9eee30c5
#
_entry.id   5d5ed513aa943b2478d1d97a9eee30c5
#
_cell.length_a   1.000
_cell.length_b   1.000
_cell.length_c   1.000
_cell.angle_alpha   90.00
_cell.angle_beta   90.00
_cell.angle_gamma   90.00
#
_symmetry.space_group_name_H-M   'P 1'
#
loop_
_entity.id
_entity.type
_entity.pdbx_description
1 polymer ?
#
loop_
_entity_poly.entity_id
_entity_poly.type
_entity_poly.pdbx_seq_one_letter_code
_entity_poly.pdbx_strand_id
1 'polypeptide(L)'
;MSASLAIPPSRALVWLKRDLREHDHAPLVAALAHSDALSLFIVEPEWLQSPECDTSHVDFALGCLAELRTALAARGMPLLVRIGSAVDVLAQLHNEVAFTHLLSHEETGPGWSYVRDVQVMAWCKSVHIHWQEFTQTGVVRRLRSRSGWAGRWQARMDAPLQLLNGEFTAAVTLNQPELPTLASLGLAPHGKTLQAAGEKAARRTLKSFLQVRGYDYRKALSSPLTAEESCSRLSPHLAFGTLSMRTVHQATEVAIANTPDRAFAYALRGFAGRLRWHCHFMQKLEDEPDIEFHNFARVCDGLREDEFNDAYFAAWCEGRTGYPMVDACMRSLIATGWLNFRMRAMLVSFASYHLWLHWRPTGLFLARQFLDYEPGIHWSQMQMQSGTTGINTLRMYSPTKQAQDQDPEGLFIRRWVPELARVPLPYLAEPWKMDISVQRIAACLIGVDYPAPIVDDKVAMKAAKDRMYGLRKSEGAREEASDVQARHGSRKGGLPPSGQRRKTTSLQTTKRVLKRATEESTTPSPQGDLFA
;
A
#
# COMPACT_ATOMS: atom_id res chain seq x y z
N MET A 1 2.27 40.85 -48.18
CA MET A 1 1.46 40.58 -46.98
C MET A 1 1.74 39.14 -46.57
N SER A 2 2.61 38.95 -45.60
CA SER A 2 2.92 37.61 -45.07
C SER A 2 1.79 37.19 -44.14
N ALA A 3 0.98 36.21 -44.54
CA ALA A 3 -0.02 35.63 -43.67
C ALA A 3 0.73 34.97 -42.51
N SER A 4 0.62 35.55 -41.33
CA SER A 4 0.99 34.89 -40.07
C SER A 4 0.16 33.61 -40.01
N LEU A 5 0.78 32.46 -40.20
CA LEU A 5 0.19 31.17 -39.89
C LEU A 5 -0.07 31.17 -38.41
N ALA A 6 -1.30 31.48 -37.99
CA ALA A 6 -1.73 31.36 -36.63
C ALA A 6 -1.54 29.89 -36.23
N ILE A 7 -0.64 29.66 -35.28
CA ILE A 7 -0.47 28.33 -34.67
C ILE A 7 -1.86 27.93 -34.14
N PRO A 8 -2.41 26.77 -34.54
CA PRO A 8 -3.72 26.37 -34.06
C PRO A 8 -3.71 26.32 -32.52
N PRO A 9 -4.78 26.77 -31.87
CA PRO A 9 -4.83 26.81 -30.40
C PRO A 9 -4.55 25.41 -29.83
N SER A 10 -3.54 25.32 -28.98
CA SER A 10 -3.20 24.05 -28.30
C SER A 10 -4.14 23.81 -27.15
N ARG A 11 -4.88 22.71 -27.18
CA ARG A 11 -5.76 22.27 -26.11
C ARG A 11 -5.17 21.10 -25.34
N ALA A 12 -5.11 21.20 -24.00
CA ALA A 12 -4.65 20.14 -23.13
C ALA A 12 -5.81 19.40 -22.48
N LEU A 13 -5.71 18.09 -22.45
CA LEU A 13 -6.54 17.22 -21.63
C LEU A 13 -5.71 16.63 -20.50
N VAL A 14 -6.05 16.94 -19.24
CA VAL A 14 -5.41 16.34 -18.06
C VAL A 14 -6.19 15.08 -17.68
N TRP A 15 -5.58 13.93 -17.91
CA TRP A 15 -6.16 12.65 -17.57
C TRP A 15 -5.74 12.24 -16.15
N LEU A 16 -6.70 12.35 -15.22
CA LEU A 16 -6.55 11.98 -13.82
C LEU A 16 -6.74 10.48 -13.66
N LYS A 17 -5.89 9.84 -12.86
CA LYS A 17 -5.94 8.41 -12.54
C LYS A 17 -5.93 8.21 -11.02
N ARG A 18 -4.77 8.00 -10.42
CA ARG A 18 -4.54 7.91 -8.96
C ARG A 18 -3.80 9.14 -8.44
N ASP A 19 -4.34 10.31 -8.71
CA ASP A 19 -3.74 11.62 -8.43
C ASP A 19 -4.79 12.70 -8.16
N LEU A 20 -5.82 12.34 -7.36
CA LEU A 20 -7.04 13.12 -7.14
C LEU A 20 -6.80 14.32 -6.20
N ARG A 21 -5.97 15.27 -6.65
CA ARG A 21 -5.59 16.50 -5.94
C ARG A 21 -5.32 17.65 -6.91
N GLU A 22 -5.34 18.89 -6.40
CA GLU A 22 -4.90 20.06 -7.17
C GLU A 22 -3.46 20.49 -6.84
N HIS A 23 -2.97 20.22 -5.62
CA HIS A 23 -1.65 20.67 -5.19
C HIS A 23 -0.54 19.66 -5.53
N ASP A 24 0.63 20.19 -5.88
CA ASP A 24 1.79 19.41 -6.34
C ASP A 24 1.42 18.45 -7.47
N HIS A 25 0.75 18.99 -8.50
CA HIS A 25 0.20 18.23 -9.63
C HIS A 25 0.80 18.70 -10.96
N ALA A 26 1.87 18.05 -11.39
CA ALA A 26 2.63 18.46 -12.58
C ALA A 26 1.79 18.53 -13.87
N PRO A 27 0.88 17.57 -14.19
CA PRO A 27 0.01 17.69 -15.35
C PRO A 27 -0.89 18.92 -15.33
N LEU A 28 -1.45 19.31 -14.18
CA LEU A 28 -2.26 20.54 -14.07
C LEU A 28 -1.42 21.79 -14.29
N VAL A 29 -0.21 21.83 -13.73
CA VAL A 29 0.71 22.95 -13.94
C VAL A 29 1.14 23.06 -15.41
N ALA A 30 1.43 21.92 -16.06
CA ALA A 30 1.77 21.91 -17.49
C ALA A 30 0.59 22.38 -18.37
N ALA A 31 -0.64 22.07 -17.98
CA ALA A 31 -1.84 22.49 -18.71
C ALA A 31 -2.02 24.01 -18.77
N LEU A 32 -1.45 24.79 -17.83
CA LEU A 32 -1.47 26.26 -17.87
C LEU A 32 -0.71 26.87 -19.09
N ALA A 33 0.19 26.11 -19.71
CA ALA A 33 0.91 26.55 -20.89
C ALA A 33 0.08 26.49 -22.19
N HIS A 34 -1.12 25.91 -22.13
CA HIS A 34 -2.01 25.74 -23.27
C HIS A 34 -3.11 26.80 -23.28
N SER A 35 -3.62 27.12 -24.47
CA SER A 35 -4.67 28.13 -24.64
C SER A 35 -6.00 27.73 -24.00
N ASP A 36 -6.21 26.42 -23.82
CA ASP A 36 -7.44 25.83 -23.30
C ASP A 36 -7.12 24.49 -22.62
N ALA A 37 -7.75 24.21 -21.50
CA ALA A 37 -7.48 23.01 -20.74
C ALA A 37 -8.76 22.41 -20.12
N LEU A 38 -8.81 21.08 -20.15
CA LEU A 38 -9.86 20.26 -19.56
C LEU A 38 -9.25 19.20 -18.66
N SER A 39 -9.99 18.71 -17.67
CA SER A 39 -9.59 17.54 -16.92
C SER A 39 -10.61 16.41 -17.06
N LEU A 40 -10.13 15.17 -17.02
CA LEU A 40 -10.93 13.96 -17.23
C LEU A 40 -10.57 12.92 -16.19
N PHE A 41 -11.55 12.30 -15.60
CA PHE A 41 -11.44 11.03 -14.89
C PHE A 41 -12.33 10.00 -15.57
N ILE A 42 -11.81 8.79 -15.77
CA ILE A 42 -12.56 7.70 -16.42
C ILE A 42 -12.86 6.63 -15.37
N VAL A 43 -14.13 6.30 -15.23
CA VAL A 43 -14.56 5.11 -14.48
C VAL A 43 -14.51 3.94 -15.47
N GLU A 44 -13.43 3.19 -15.41
CA GLU A 44 -13.12 2.13 -16.36
C GLU A 44 -13.82 0.82 -15.96
N PRO A 45 -14.48 0.12 -16.89
CA PRO A 45 -15.05 -1.21 -16.62
C PRO A 45 -13.99 -2.21 -16.13
N GLU A 46 -12.77 -2.11 -16.66
CA GLU A 46 -11.62 -2.94 -16.27
C GLU A 46 -11.28 -2.77 -14.79
N TRP A 47 -11.36 -1.56 -14.27
CA TRP A 47 -11.20 -1.30 -12.84
C TRP A 47 -12.34 -1.90 -12.03
N LEU A 48 -13.60 -1.63 -12.41
CA LEU A 48 -14.78 -2.10 -11.67
C LEU A 48 -14.89 -3.62 -11.63
N GLN A 49 -14.42 -4.31 -12.67
CA GLN A 49 -14.45 -5.77 -12.81
C GLN A 49 -13.16 -6.45 -12.33
N SER A 50 -12.14 -5.67 -11.96
CA SER A 50 -10.88 -6.25 -11.50
C SER A 50 -11.09 -7.02 -10.19
N PRO A 51 -10.42 -8.17 -10.02
CA PRO A 51 -10.65 -9.06 -8.87
C PRO A 51 -10.23 -8.44 -7.53
N GLU A 52 -9.44 -7.38 -7.55
CA GLU A 52 -9.00 -6.61 -6.39
C GLU A 52 -9.88 -5.40 -6.08
N CYS A 53 -10.80 -5.03 -6.96
CA CYS A 53 -11.68 -3.89 -6.74
C CYS A 53 -12.77 -4.21 -5.70
N ASP A 54 -13.08 -3.23 -4.87
CA ASP A 54 -14.21 -3.24 -3.94
C ASP A 54 -15.01 -1.94 -4.09
N THR A 55 -16.29 -2.00 -3.81
CA THR A 55 -17.19 -0.84 -3.89
C THR A 55 -16.69 0.32 -3.03
N SER A 56 -16.03 0.04 -1.90
CA SER A 56 -15.45 1.08 -1.04
C SER A 56 -14.33 1.87 -1.70
N HIS A 57 -13.59 1.27 -2.64
CA HIS A 57 -12.58 1.99 -3.42
C HIS A 57 -13.23 3.00 -4.36
N VAL A 58 -14.32 2.60 -4.99
CA VAL A 58 -15.09 3.45 -5.92
C VAL A 58 -15.74 4.59 -5.15
N ASP A 59 -16.38 4.30 -4.02
CA ASP A 59 -17.01 5.31 -3.16
C ASP A 59 -16.01 6.37 -2.68
N PHE A 60 -14.85 5.94 -2.21
CA PHE A 60 -13.79 6.87 -1.78
C PHE A 60 -13.27 7.72 -2.94
N ALA A 61 -13.09 7.14 -4.13
CA ALA A 61 -12.68 7.89 -5.33
C ALA A 61 -13.73 8.93 -5.73
N LEU A 62 -15.02 8.56 -5.73
CA LEU A 62 -16.11 9.49 -6.02
C LEU A 62 -16.17 10.65 -5.02
N GLY A 63 -15.96 10.37 -3.74
CA GLY A 63 -15.81 11.40 -2.71
C GLY A 63 -14.63 12.35 -2.97
N CYS A 64 -13.48 11.82 -3.42
CA CYS A 64 -12.33 12.64 -3.81
C CYS A 64 -12.63 13.49 -5.05
N LEU A 65 -13.30 12.92 -6.05
CA LEU A 65 -13.69 13.62 -7.30
C LEU A 65 -14.69 14.75 -7.04
N ALA A 66 -15.60 14.59 -6.09
CA ALA A 66 -16.57 15.63 -5.73
C ALA A 66 -15.87 16.90 -5.21
N GLU A 67 -14.88 16.73 -4.33
CA GLU A 67 -14.08 17.85 -3.82
C GLU A 67 -13.20 18.45 -4.94
N LEU A 68 -12.50 17.60 -5.70
CA LEU A 68 -11.59 18.05 -6.76
C LEU A 68 -12.32 18.78 -7.88
N ARG A 69 -13.52 18.32 -8.28
CA ARG A 69 -14.37 19.00 -9.26
C ARG A 69 -14.67 20.43 -8.85
N THR A 70 -15.03 20.62 -7.59
CA THR A 70 -15.30 21.96 -7.04
C THR A 70 -14.06 22.84 -7.04
N ALA A 71 -12.90 22.28 -6.65
CA ALA A 71 -11.64 23.01 -6.59
C ALA A 71 -11.16 23.43 -8.00
N LEU A 72 -11.22 22.54 -8.99
CA LEU A 72 -10.81 22.84 -10.37
C LEU A 72 -11.79 23.80 -11.05
N ALA A 73 -13.10 23.67 -10.81
CA ALA A 73 -14.10 24.60 -11.33
C ALA A 73 -13.87 26.03 -10.84
N ALA A 74 -13.47 26.23 -9.58
CA ALA A 74 -13.10 27.53 -9.03
C ALA A 74 -11.87 28.17 -9.71
N ARG A 75 -11.08 27.35 -10.44
CA ARG A 75 -9.94 27.79 -11.25
C ARG A 75 -10.23 27.87 -12.74
N GLY A 76 -11.48 27.70 -13.14
CA GLY A 76 -11.89 27.71 -14.55
C GLY A 76 -11.65 26.41 -15.32
N MET A 77 -11.22 25.31 -14.66
CA MET A 77 -11.02 24.02 -15.31
C MET A 77 -12.19 23.07 -15.04
N PRO A 78 -12.96 22.66 -16.04
CA PRO A 78 -13.99 21.65 -15.87
C PRO A 78 -13.35 20.26 -15.65
N LEU A 79 -13.88 19.51 -14.67
CA LEU A 79 -13.56 18.10 -14.48
C LEU A 79 -14.69 17.22 -15.01
N LEU A 80 -14.43 16.56 -16.12
CA LEU A 80 -15.32 15.58 -16.72
C LEU A 80 -15.13 14.22 -16.05
N VAL A 81 -16.23 13.53 -15.76
CA VAL A 81 -16.20 12.12 -15.35
C VAL A 81 -16.98 11.33 -16.39
N ARG A 82 -16.32 10.38 -17.03
CA ARG A 82 -16.88 9.52 -18.07
C ARG A 82 -16.78 8.05 -17.65
N ILE A 83 -17.67 7.23 -18.18
CA ILE A 83 -17.70 5.78 -17.93
C ILE A 83 -17.43 5.08 -19.25
N GLY A 84 -16.47 4.16 -19.29
CA GLY A 84 -16.09 3.41 -20.50
C GLY A 84 -14.62 3.03 -20.53
N SER A 85 -14.18 2.31 -21.57
CA SER A 85 -12.78 2.03 -21.77
C SER A 85 -12.00 3.32 -22.03
N ALA A 86 -10.75 3.38 -21.57
CA ALA A 86 -9.97 4.62 -21.70
C ALA A 86 -9.82 5.08 -23.15
N VAL A 87 -9.57 4.17 -24.09
CA VAL A 87 -9.40 4.50 -25.51
C VAL A 87 -10.70 5.05 -26.11
N ASP A 88 -11.85 4.40 -25.83
CA ASP A 88 -13.14 4.83 -26.39
C ASP A 88 -13.54 6.21 -25.87
N VAL A 89 -13.38 6.42 -24.55
CA VAL A 89 -13.70 7.72 -23.91
C VAL A 89 -12.80 8.83 -24.45
N LEU A 90 -11.51 8.57 -24.57
CA LEU A 90 -10.56 9.56 -25.13
C LEU A 90 -10.84 9.85 -26.59
N ALA A 91 -11.19 8.85 -27.41
CA ALA A 91 -11.56 9.01 -28.80
C ALA A 91 -12.85 9.83 -28.96
N GLN A 92 -13.88 9.53 -28.16
CA GLN A 92 -15.12 10.32 -28.16
C GLN A 92 -14.86 11.78 -27.78
N LEU A 93 -14.11 11.99 -26.69
CA LEU A 93 -13.78 13.33 -26.24
C LEU A 93 -12.91 14.09 -27.25
N HIS A 94 -12.01 13.42 -27.95
CA HIS A 94 -11.22 14.03 -29.03
C HIS A 94 -12.12 14.50 -30.18
N ASN A 95 -13.13 13.73 -30.56
CA ASN A 95 -14.12 14.14 -31.55
C ASN A 95 -14.97 15.33 -31.07
N GLU A 96 -15.27 15.42 -29.77
CA GLU A 96 -16.05 16.51 -29.19
C GLU A 96 -15.25 17.83 -29.12
N VAL A 97 -13.96 17.78 -28.74
CA VAL A 97 -13.20 18.99 -28.37
C VAL A 97 -11.84 19.14 -29.08
N ALA A 98 -11.43 18.18 -29.88
CA ALA A 98 -10.17 18.21 -30.67
C ALA A 98 -8.92 18.60 -29.83
N PHE A 99 -8.72 17.96 -28.67
CA PHE A 99 -7.53 18.19 -27.85
C PHE A 99 -6.26 17.67 -28.57
N THR A 100 -5.15 18.37 -28.39
CA THR A 100 -3.87 18.09 -29.07
C THR A 100 -2.84 17.48 -28.12
N HIS A 101 -3.01 17.69 -26.81
CA HIS A 101 -2.11 17.20 -25.78
C HIS A 101 -2.89 16.41 -24.72
N LEU A 102 -2.39 15.22 -24.40
CA LEU A 102 -2.84 14.42 -23.27
C LEU A 102 -1.76 14.49 -22.17
N LEU A 103 -2.11 14.96 -21.00
CA LEU A 103 -1.19 15.13 -19.86
C LEU A 103 -1.64 14.24 -18.72
N SER A 104 -0.77 13.39 -18.18
CA SER A 104 -1.11 12.53 -17.04
C SER A 104 0.10 12.29 -16.16
N HIS A 105 -0.11 11.81 -14.93
CA HIS A 105 0.97 11.21 -14.18
C HIS A 105 1.25 9.77 -14.65
N GLU A 106 2.50 9.33 -14.47
CA GLU A 106 2.85 7.91 -14.52
C GLU A 106 2.06 7.16 -13.45
N GLU A 107 1.59 5.96 -13.78
CA GLU A 107 0.93 5.06 -12.84
C GLU A 107 1.71 3.74 -12.74
N THR A 108 1.94 3.27 -11.51
CA THR A 108 2.41 1.92 -11.22
C THR A 108 1.23 1.17 -10.61
N GLY A 109 0.36 0.65 -11.46
CA GLY A 109 -0.91 0.02 -11.12
C GLY A 109 -0.93 -1.50 -11.32
N PRO A 110 -2.10 -2.14 -11.23
CA PRO A 110 -2.31 -3.53 -11.58
C PRO A 110 -2.01 -3.80 -13.05
N GLY A 111 -1.82 -5.07 -13.43
CA GLY A 111 -1.46 -5.46 -14.80
C GLY A 111 -2.40 -4.90 -15.88
N TRP A 112 -3.72 -4.84 -15.62
CA TRP A 112 -4.67 -4.27 -16.56
C TRP A 112 -4.40 -2.78 -16.87
N SER A 113 -3.90 -2.00 -15.92
CA SER A 113 -3.60 -0.58 -16.13
C SER A 113 -2.40 -0.36 -17.07
N TYR A 114 -1.44 -1.27 -17.08
CA TYR A 114 -0.34 -1.26 -18.06
C TYR A 114 -0.83 -1.56 -19.47
N VAL A 115 -1.73 -2.54 -19.62
CA VAL A 115 -2.35 -2.88 -20.91
C VAL A 115 -3.12 -1.67 -21.44
N ARG A 116 -3.92 -1.03 -20.62
CA ARG A 116 -4.63 0.21 -20.93
C ARG A 116 -3.68 1.31 -21.41
N ASP A 117 -2.61 1.60 -20.66
CA ASP A 117 -1.66 2.66 -21.02
C ASP A 117 -0.96 2.38 -22.36
N VAL A 118 -0.64 1.12 -22.67
CA VAL A 118 -0.09 0.71 -23.97
C VAL A 118 -1.11 0.97 -25.10
N GLN A 119 -2.38 0.64 -24.89
CA GLN A 119 -3.46 0.89 -25.87
C GLN A 119 -3.68 2.39 -26.09
N VAL A 120 -3.73 3.20 -25.03
CA VAL A 120 -3.86 4.65 -25.11
C VAL A 120 -2.65 5.26 -25.87
N MET A 121 -1.43 4.78 -25.60
CA MET A 121 -0.24 5.24 -26.32
C MET A 121 -0.32 4.95 -27.82
N ALA A 122 -0.76 3.76 -28.19
CA ALA A 122 -0.96 3.37 -29.59
C ALA A 122 -2.01 4.25 -30.28
N TRP A 123 -3.15 4.49 -29.58
CA TRP A 123 -4.20 5.37 -30.08
C TRP A 123 -3.71 6.82 -30.24
N CYS A 124 -3.06 7.40 -29.23
CA CYS A 124 -2.50 8.76 -29.33
C CYS A 124 -1.59 8.93 -30.55
N LYS A 125 -0.74 7.94 -30.84
CA LYS A 125 0.13 7.94 -32.02
C LYS A 125 -0.68 7.91 -33.32
N SER A 126 -1.75 7.14 -33.39
CA SER A 126 -2.57 6.99 -34.60
C SER A 126 -3.33 8.27 -34.97
N VAL A 127 -3.66 9.11 -33.98
CA VAL A 127 -4.40 10.37 -34.14
C VAL A 127 -3.54 11.62 -33.91
N HIS A 128 -2.22 11.45 -33.81
CA HIS A 128 -1.24 12.52 -33.63
C HIS A 128 -1.41 13.37 -32.37
N ILE A 129 -1.92 12.81 -31.28
CA ILE A 129 -1.98 13.45 -29.97
C ILE A 129 -0.64 13.30 -29.26
N HIS A 130 -0.12 14.40 -28.71
CA HIS A 130 1.08 14.39 -27.90
C HIS A 130 0.73 13.97 -26.47
N TRP A 131 1.03 12.72 -26.08
CA TRP A 131 0.87 12.27 -24.70
C TRP A 131 2.16 12.46 -23.91
N GLN A 132 2.06 13.24 -22.83
CA GLN A 132 3.15 13.48 -21.89
C GLN A 132 2.80 12.93 -20.51
N GLU A 133 3.65 12.05 -20.00
CA GLU A 133 3.55 11.52 -18.65
C GLU A 133 4.55 12.21 -17.72
N PHE A 134 4.09 12.50 -16.48
CA PHE A 134 4.87 13.14 -15.44
C PHE A 134 5.10 12.19 -14.28
N THR A 135 6.27 12.25 -13.68
CA THR A 135 6.57 11.43 -12.50
C THR A 135 5.77 11.92 -11.30
N GLN A 136 5.07 10.99 -10.64
CA GLN A 136 4.25 11.28 -9.45
C GLN A 136 4.95 10.92 -8.14
N THR A 137 5.70 9.81 -8.12
CA THR A 137 6.27 9.20 -6.92
C THR A 137 7.78 9.04 -7.02
N GLY A 138 8.40 8.32 -6.08
CA GLY A 138 9.81 7.96 -6.15
C GLY A 138 10.11 6.75 -7.05
N VAL A 139 9.10 6.20 -7.73
CA VAL A 139 9.28 5.11 -8.72
C VAL A 139 10.00 5.64 -9.96
N VAL A 140 10.89 4.83 -10.51
CA VAL A 140 11.65 5.14 -11.73
C VAL A 140 11.32 4.09 -12.78
N ARG A 141 10.64 4.48 -13.84
CA ARG A 141 10.33 3.59 -14.97
C ARG A 141 11.59 3.13 -15.68
N ARG A 142 11.58 1.87 -16.15
CA ARG A 142 12.68 1.23 -16.88
C ARG A 142 14.02 1.32 -16.14
N LEU A 143 13.98 1.10 -14.83
CA LEU A 143 15.15 1.14 -13.97
C LEU A 143 16.10 -0.03 -14.29
N ARG A 144 17.28 0.27 -14.87
CA ARG A 144 18.27 -0.77 -15.20
C ARG A 144 18.99 -1.35 -13.98
N SER A 145 19.11 -0.59 -12.91
CA SER A 145 19.79 -0.99 -11.69
C SER A 145 19.26 -0.25 -10.47
N ARG A 146 19.10 -0.97 -9.37
CA ARG A 146 18.74 -0.39 -8.06
C ARG A 146 19.84 0.46 -7.44
N SER A 147 21.07 0.41 -7.95
CA SER A 147 22.17 1.24 -7.46
C SER A 147 21.84 2.73 -7.62
N GLY A 148 22.00 3.50 -6.54
CA GLY A 148 21.69 4.93 -6.53
C GLY A 148 20.20 5.29 -6.52
N TRP A 149 19.28 4.30 -6.48
CA TRP A 149 17.83 4.58 -6.45
C TRP A 149 17.43 5.46 -5.26
N ALA A 150 17.99 5.20 -4.07
CA ALA A 150 17.69 6.00 -2.88
C ALA A 150 18.09 7.48 -3.03
N GLY A 151 19.21 7.77 -3.69
CA GLY A 151 19.61 9.15 -4.01
C GLY A 151 18.66 9.81 -5.01
N ARG A 152 18.23 9.09 -6.05
CA ARG A 152 17.20 9.58 -6.99
C ARG A 152 15.86 9.85 -6.31
N TRP A 153 15.45 8.94 -5.40
CA TRP A 153 14.26 9.14 -4.60
C TRP A 153 14.37 10.42 -3.77
N GLN A 154 15.48 10.60 -3.05
CA GLN A 154 15.71 11.79 -2.23
C GLN A 154 15.66 13.06 -3.07
N ALA A 155 16.40 13.12 -4.18
CA ALA A 155 16.41 14.29 -5.08
C ALA A 155 15.00 14.65 -5.61
N ARG A 156 14.15 13.65 -5.89
CA ARG A 156 12.75 13.89 -6.30
C ARG A 156 11.90 14.42 -5.16
N MET A 157 12.08 13.90 -3.95
CA MET A 157 11.30 14.31 -2.79
C MET A 157 11.69 15.71 -2.31
N ASP A 158 12.96 16.10 -2.50
CA ASP A 158 13.48 17.44 -2.14
C ASP A 158 13.23 18.50 -3.24
N ALA A 159 12.82 18.07 -4.43
CA ALA A 159 12.51 19.00 -5.52
C ALA A 159 11.33 19.92 -5.16
N PRO A 160 11.29 21.16 -5.69
CA PRO A 160 10.20 22.10 -5.43
C PRO A 160 8.82 21.51 -5.74
N LEU A 161 7.83 21.81 -4.89
CA LEU A 161 6.44 21.46 -5.17
C LEU A 161 5.94 22.18 -6.42
N GLN A 162 5.11 21.51 -7.19
CA GLN A 162 4.45 22.08 -8.37
C GLN A 162 3.27 22.94 -7.89
N LEU A 163 3.45 24.26 -7.96
CA LEU A 163 2.44 25.21 -7.53
C LEU A 163 1.54 25.60 -8.71
N LEU A 164 0.25 25.39 -8.54
CA LEU A 164 -0.75 25.78 -9.52
C LEU A 164 -1.07 27.28 -9.35
N ASN A 165 -0.21 28.13 -9.91
CA ASN A 165 -0.30 29.59 -9.84
C ASN A 165 -0.93 30.15 -11.13
N GLY A 166 -2.26 30.00 -11.27
CA GLY A 166 -2.98 30.50 -12.44
C GLY A 166 -4.41 29.98 -12.49
N GLU A 167 -5.17 30.57 -13.39
CA GLU A 167 -6.51 30.15 -13.76
C GLU A 167 -6.49 29.54 -15.15
N PHE A 168 -7.41 28.65 -15.41
CA PHE A 168 -7.57 28.02 -16.71
C PHE A 168 -8.63 28.75 -17.52
N THR A 169 -8.40 28.78 -18.83
CA THR A 169 -9.42 29.22 -19.77
C THR A 169 -10.05 27.96 -20.37
N ALA A 170 -11.33 27.76 -20.15
CA ALA A 170 -12.10 26.72 -20.83
C ALA A 170 -12.83 27.36 -22.00
N ALA A 171 -12.31 27.20 -23.22
CA ALA A 171 -12.93 27.75 -24.42
C ALA A 171 -14.18 26.98 -24.87
N VAL A 172 -14.40 25.78 -24.32
CA VAL A 172 -15.51 24.90 -24.68
C VAL A 172 -16.41 24.64 -23.47
N THR A 173 -17.68 25.00 -23.60
CA THR A 173 -18.72 24.64 -22.65
C THR A 173 -19.17 23.21 -22.94
N LEU A 174 -18.68 22.26 -22.16
CA LEU A 174 -19.13 20.88 -22.21
C LEU A 174 -20.22 20.62 -21.18
N ASN A 175 -21.15 19.75 -21.53
CA ASN A 175 -22.09 19.23 -20.54
C ASN A 175 -21.33 18.45 -19.48
N GLN A 176 -21.42 18.87 -18.24
CA GLN A 176 -20.85 18.19 -17.07
C GLN A 176 -22.00 17.48 -16.34
N PRO A 177 -22.25 16.21 -16.64
CA PRO A 177 -23.25 15.46 -15.91
C PRO A 177 -22.89 15.39 -14.42
N GLU A 178 -23.85 15.11 -13.59
CA GLU A 178 -23.59 14.81 -12.18
C GLU A 178 -22.59 13.67 -12.06
N LEU A 179 -21.88 13.63 -10.92
CA LEU A 179 -20.98 12.52 -10.64
C LEU A 179 -21.79 11.22 -10.56
N PRO A 180 -21.27 10.11 -11.10
CA PRO A 180 -21.93 8.84 -10.93
C PRO A 180 -22.05 8.48 -9.44
N THR A 181 -23.12 7.79 -9.09
CA THR A 181 -23.30 7.17 -7.77
C THR A 181 -22.95 5.69 -7.86
N LEU A 182 -22.72 5.02 -6.73
CA LEU A 182 -22.56 3.58 -6.71
C LEU A 182 -23.72 2.88 -7.40
N ALA A 183 -24.94 3.30 -7.12
CA ALA A 183 -26.15 2.72 -7.72
C ALA A 183 -26.19 2.89 -9.24
N SER A 184 -25.81 4.07 -9.78
CA SER A 184 -25.75 4.30 -11.24
C SER A 184 -24.65 3.49 -11.94
N LEU A 185 -23.62 3.05 -11.18
CA LEU A 185 -22.57 2.15 -11.64
C LEU A 185 -22.92 0.66 -11.45
N GLY A 186 -24.13 0.34 -10.96
CA GLY A 186 -24.54 -1.03 -10.69
C GLY A 186 -23.85 -1.67 -9.47
N LEU A 187 -23.28 -0.85 -8.58
CA LEU A 187 -22.53 -1.31 -7.41
C LEU A 187 -23.39 -1.27 -6.14
N ALA A 188 -23.33 -2.33 -5.34
CA ALA A 188 -23.98 -2.39 -4.04
C ALA A 188 -23.22 -1.55 -2.98
N PRO A 189 -23.91 -1.03 -1.95
CA PRO A 189 -23.23 -0.40 -0.81
C PRO A 189 -22.26 -1.36 -0.11
N HIS A 190 -21.11 -0.87 0.33
CA HIS A 190 -20.05 -1.69 0.95
C HIS A 190 -20.21 -1.92 2.46
N GLY A 191 -21.02 -1.11 3.16
CA GLY A 191 -21.24 -1.23 4.61
C GLY A 191 -20.05 -0.85 5.50
N LYS A 192 -18.91 -0.42 4.94
CA LYS A 192 -17.71 -0.03 5.70
C LYS A 192 -17.83 1.41 6.21
N THR A 193 -17.28 1.67 7.39
CA THR A 193 -17.07 3.04 7.91
C THR A 193 -15.70 3.53 7.46
N LEU A 194 -15.68 4.29 6.38
CA LEU A 194 -14.44 4.79 5.77
C LEU A 194 -13.99 6.10 6.42
N GLN A 195 -12.69 6.37 6.35
CA GLN A 195 -12.19 7.72 6.63
C GLN A 195 -12.62 8.71 5.54
N ALA A 196 -12.65 10.01 5.88
CA ALA A 196 -13.09 11.05 4.97
C ALA A 196 -12.22 11.14 3.70
N ALA A 197 -12.85 11.22 2.54
CA ALA A 197 -12.20 11.39 1.25
C ALA A 197 -11.78 12.83 0.97
N GLY A 198 -10.97 13.04 -0.07
CA GLY A 198 -10.58 14.35 -0.59
C GLY A 198 -9.29 14.92 -0.02
N GLU A 199 -8.75 15.93 -0.72
CA GLU A 199 -7.47 16.55 -0.39
C GLU A 199 -7.51 17.33 0.93
N LYS A 200 -8.64 18.00 1.23
CA LYS A 200 -8.81 18.74 2.50
C LYS A 200 -8.75 17.81 3.70
N ALA A 201 -9.40 16.63 3.61
CA ALA A 201 -9.33 15.60 4.64
C ALA A 201 -7.91 15.06 4.80
N ALA A 202 -7.23 14.79 3.70
CA ALA A 202 -5.85 14.34 3.67
C ALA A 202 -4.90 15.32 4.35
N ARG A 203 -5.04 16.62 4.07
CA ARG A 203 -4.25 17.70 4.69
C ARG A 203 -4.53 17.83 6.19
N ARG A 204 -5.79 17.73 6.62
CA ARG A 204 -6.12 17.71 8.06
C ARG A 204 -5.49 16.52 8.77
N THR A 205 -5.56 15.34 8.14
CA THR A 205 -4.96 14.11 8.66
C THR A 205 -3.44 14.23 8.78
N LEU A 206 -2.76 14.75 7.76
CA LEU A 206 -1.32 15.01 7.79
C LEU A 206 -0.96 16.02 8.90
N LYS A 207 -1.65 17.17 8.96
CA LYS A 207 -1.41 18.20 9.97
C LYS A 207 -1.56 17.65 11.39
N SER A 208 -2.65 16.94 11.68
CA SER A 208 -2.88 16.37 13.00
C SER A 208 -1.79 15.36 13.40
N PHE A 209 -1.32 14.56 12.45
CA PHE A 209 -0.24 13.62 12.68
C PHE A 209 1.09 14.33 12.99
N LEU A 210 1.47 15.30 12.17
CA LEU A 210 2.74 16.01 12.33
C LEU A 210 2.79 16.95 13.54
N GLN A 211 1.62 17.34 14.09
CA GLN A 211 1.55 18.25 15.23
C GLN A 211 1.28 17.55 16.57
N VAL A 212 0.51 16.46 16.57
CA VAL A 212 0.00 15.82 17.80
C VAL A 212 0.12 14.30 17.75
N ARG A 213 -0.64 13.64 16.87
CA ARG A 213 -0.84 12.18 16.91
C ARG A 213 0.44 11.36 16.69
N GLY A 214 1.40 11.89 15.94
CA GLY A 214 2.66 11.22 15.63
C GLY A 214 3.63 11.11 16.81
N TYR A 215 3.35 11.71 17.96
CA TYR A 215 4.25 11.69 19.12
C TYR A 215 4.59 10.27 19.58
N ASP A 216 3.58 9.43 19.72
CA ASP A 216 3.75 8.03 20.14
C ASP A 216 3.84 7.04 18.98
N TYR A 217 4.03 7.52 17.75
CA TYR A 217 4.00 6.67 16.55
C TYR A 217 4.84 5.40 16.69
N ARG A 218 6.08 5.49 17.17
CA ARG A 218 6.98 4.33 17.27
C ARG A 218 6.55 3.32 18.34
N LYS A 219 5.92 3.78 19.41
CA LYS A 219 5.43 2.90 20.49
C LYS A 219 4.09 2.26 20.12
N ALA A 220 3.21 3.06 19.55
CA ALA A 220 1.81 2.71 19.35
C ALA A 220 1.52 1.99 18.02
N LEU A 221 2.43 2.04 17.04
CA LEU A 221 2.17 1.53 15.68
C LEU A 221 1.91 0.01 15.60
N SER A 222 2.30 -0.75 16.64
CA SER A 222 2.20 -2.22 16.63
C SER A 222 0.85 -2.71 17.15
N SER A 223 0.28 -2.08 18.17
CA SER A 223 -1.03 -2.46 18.72
C SER A 223 -2.17 -1.97 17.82
N PRO A 224 -3.16 -2.81 17.49
CA PRO A 224 -4.31 -2.39 16.70
C PRO A 224 -5.20 -1.38 17.44
N LEU A 225 -5.16 -1.38 18.78
CA LEU A 225 -5.91 -0.44 19.62
C LEU A 225 -5.35 0.98 19.54
N THR A 226 -4.02 1.14 19.64
CA THR A 226 -3.38 2.46 19.72
C THR A 226 -2.96 2.99 18.35
N ALA A 227 -2.75 2.13 17.36
CA ALA A 227 -2.32 2.52 16.02
C ALA A 227 -3.35 3.36 15.28
N GLU A 228 -4.64 3.21 15.56
CA GLU A 228 -5.71 3.98 14.94
C GLU A 228 -5.50 5.48 15.17
N GLU A 229 -5.12 5.87 16.39
CA GLU A 229 -4.91 7.26 16.78
C GLU A 229 -3.49 7.75 16.51
N SER A 230 -2.48 6.88 16.61
CA SER A 230 -1.07 7.28 16.57
C SER A 230 -0.38 7.07 15.22
N CYS A 231 -0.97 6.31 14.30
CA CYS A 231 -0.47 6.21 12.93
C CYS A 231 -0.90 7.40 12.07
N SER A 232 -0.18 7.61 10.97
CA SER A 232 -0.46 8.75 10.09
C SER A 232 -1.85 8.71 9.45
N ARG A 233 -2.37 7.52 9.18
CA ARG A 233 -3.66 7.31 8.47
C ARG A 233 -3.67 7.90 7.05
N LEU A 234 -2.49 8.07 6.45
CA LEU A 234 -2.33 8.68 5.12
C LEU A 234 -2.36 7.66 3.97
N SER A 235 -2.33 6.36 4.28
CA SER A 235 -2.22 5.34 3.23
C SER A 235 -3.35 5.40 2.19
N PRO A 236 -4.65 5.57 2.51
CA PRO A 236 -5.66 5.75 1.48
C PRO A 236 -5.46 7.03 0.66
N HIS A 237 -5.02 8.10 1.30
CA HIS A 237 -4.76 9.37 0.62
C HIS A 237 -3.57 9.30 -0.35
N LEU A 238 -2.56 8.49 -0.05
CA LEU A 238 -1.45 8.22 -0.96
C LEU A 238 -1.87 7.29 -2.10
N ALA A 239 -2.71 6.28 -1.80
CA ALA A 239 -3.20 5.32 -2.79
C ALA A 239 -4.11 5.96 -3.85
N PHE A 240 -4.95 6.92 -3.46
CA PHE A 240 -5.79 7.69 -4.38
C PHE A 240 -5.16 9.02 -4.82
N GLY A 241 -3.94 9.31 -4.35
CA GLY A 241 -3.18 10.47 -4.74
C GLY A 241 -3.77 11.82 -4.32
N THR A 242 -4.61 11.86 -3.27
CA THR A 242 -5.11 13.12 -2.69
C THR A 242 -4.05 13.89 -1.90
N LEU A 243 -2.88 13.28 -1.69
CA LEU A 243 -1.63 13.93 -1.31
C LEU A 243 -0.49 13.38 -2.16
N SER A 244 0.44 14.22 -2.58
CA SER A 244 1.66 13.74 -3.18
C SER A 244 2.64 13.20 -2.12
N MET A 245 3.42 12.19 -2.49
CA MET A 245 4.50 11.68 -1.64
C MET A 245 5.50 12.78 -1.26
N ARG A 246 5.78 13.70 -2.19
CA ARG A 246 6.69 14.84 -2.00
C ARG A 246 6.16 15.83 -0.97
N THR A 247 4.87 16.17 -1.04
CA THR A 247 4.21 17.02 -0.03
C THR A 247 4.32 16.41 1.38
N VAL A 248 4.04 15.11 1.51
CA VAL A 248 4.13 14.42 2.80
C VAL A 248 5.57 14.39 3.31
N HIS A 249 6.54 14.09 2.42
CA HIS A 249 7.96 14.08 2.77
C HIS A 249 8.43 15.44 3.27
N GLN A 250 8.23 16.50 2.48
CA GLN A 250 8.71 17.86 2.83
C GLN A 250 8.04 18.38 4.11
N ALA A 251 6.72 18.19 4.27
CA ALA A 251 6.03 18.56 5.48
C ALA A 251 6.58 17.83 6.72
N THR A 252 6.95 16.55 6.55
CA THR A 252 7.55 15.75 7.62
C THR A 252 8.94 16.26 8.00
N GLU A 253 9.80 16.56 7.01
CA GLU A 253 11.14 17.09 7.26
C GLU A 253 11.07 18.47 7.93
N VAL A 254 10.16 19.33 7.52
CA VAL A 254 9.89 20.63 8.18
C VAL A 254 9.45 20.44 9.63
N ALA A 255 8.56 19.47 9.90
CA ALA A 255 8.13 19.17 11.26
C ALA A 255 9.27 18.65 12.13
N ILE A 256 10.15 17.79 11.58
CA ILE A 256 11.34 17.27 12.27
C ILE A 256 12.32 18.41 12.60
N ALA A 257 12.54 19.34 11.67
CA ALA A 257 13.47 20.44 11.85
C ALA A 257 12.98 21.46 12.89
N ASN A 258 11.67 21.70 12.96
CA ASN A 258 11.08 22.77 13.78
C ASN A 258 10.64 22.30 15.19
N THR A 259 10.56 21.00 15.45
CA THR A 259 10.19 20.52 16.80
C THR A 259 11.37 20.60 17.77
N PRO A 260 11.22 21.27 18.93
CA PRO A 260 12.25 21.25 19.98
C PRO A 260 12.29 19.89 20.73
N ASP A 261 11.24 19.09 20.62
CA ASP A 261 11.14 17.80 21.30
C ASP A 261 11.88 16.71 20.51
N ARG A 262 12.99 16.24 21.09
CA ARG A 262 13.82 15.17 20.50
C ARG A 262 13.09 13.84 20.34
N ALA A 263 12.17 13.52 21.28
CA ALA A 263 11.40 12.28 21.23
C ALA A 263 10.40 12.30 20.06
N PHE A 264 9.74 13.44 19.88
CA PHE A 264 8.84 13.65 18.74
C PHE A 264 9.61 13.64 17.40
N ALA A 265 10.75 14.35 17.31
CA ALA A 265 11.60 14.32 16.13
C ALA A 265 12.04 12.88 15.79
N TYR A 266 12.36 12.08 16.80
CA TYR A 266 12.73 10.67 16.62
C TYR A 266 11.55 9.83 16.10
N ALA A 267 10.34 10.04 16.62
CA ALA A 267 9.12 9.37 16.13
C ALA A 267 8.84 9.73 14.66
N LEU A 268 8.93 11.01 14.30
CA LEU A 268 8.71 11.48 12.92
C LEU A 268 9.78 10.96 11.95
N ARG A 269 11.07 10.83 12.36
CA ARG A 269 12.11 10.17 11.54
C ARG A 269 11.78 8.70 11.26
N GLY A 270 11.15 8.01 12.22
CA GLY A 270 10.62 6.67 12.02
C GLY A 270 9.57 6.62 10.92
N PHE A 271 8.67 7.61 10.89
CA PHE A 271 7.67 7.75 9.83
C PHE A 271 8.30 8.13 8.48
N ALA A 272 9.22 9.11 8.44
CA ALA A 272 9.90 9.54 7.20
C ALA A 272 10.55 8.36 6.47
N GLY A 273 11.17 7.44 7.20
CA GLY A 273 11.72 6.21 6.64
C GLY A 273 10.68 5.35 5.92
N ARG A 274 9.41 5.36 6.36
CA ARG A 274 8.32 4.57 5.74
C ARG A 274 7.92 5.11 4.36
N LEU A 275 8.03 6.40 4.12
CA LEU A 275 7.72 7.03 2.83
C LEU A 275 8.66 6.49 1.73
N ARG A 276 9.94 6.31 2.04
CA ARG A 276 10.87 5.70 1.09
C ARG A 276 10.59 4.21 0.88
N TRP A 277 10.19 3.48 1.93
CA TRP A 277 9.79 2.08 1.80
C TRP A 277 8.54 1.90 0.94
N HIS A 278 7.57 2.81 1.03
CA HIS A 278 6.40 2.83 0.16
C HIS A 278 6.83 2.79 -1.33
N CYS A 279 7.63 3.76 -1.78
CA CYS A 279 8.11 3.79 -3.16
C CYS A 279 9.04 2.61 -3.50
N HIS A 280 9.78 2.06 -2.52
CA HIS A 280 10.62 0.88 -2.73
C HIS A 280 9.79 -0.36 -3.11
N PHE A 281 8.64 -0.56 -2.48
CA PHE A 281 7.75 -1.68 -2.80
C PHE A 281 7.04 -1.44 -4.14
N MET A 282 6.57 -0.22 -4.40
CA MET A 282 6.00 0.14 -5.71
C MET A 282 7.01 -0.09 -6.83
N GLN A 283 8.27 0.26 -6.62
CA GLN A 283 9.34 0.00 -7.58
C GLN A 283 9.55 -1.48 -7.89
N LYS A 284 9.25 -2.40 -6.96
CA LYS A 284 9.36 -3.85 -7.24
C LYS A 284 8.36 -4.28 -8.31
N LEU A 285 7.12 -3.80 -8.22
CA LEU A 285 6.10 -4.08 -9.21
C LEU A 285 6.45 -3.43 -10.56
N GLU A 286 6.97 -2.20 -10.54
CA GLU A 286 7.42 -1.52 -11.77
C GLU A 286 8.56 -2.28 -12.48
N ASP A 287 9.50 -2.85 -11.71
CA ASP A 287 10.62 -3.61 -12.27
C ASP A 287 10.22 -5.03 -12.72
N GLU A 288 9.20 -5.62 -12.09
CA GLU A 288 8.74 -6.99 -12.34
C GLU A 288 7.22 -7.09 -12.11
N PRO A 289 6.38 -6.71 -13.12
CA PRO A 289 4.93 -6.75 -12.99
C PRO A 289 4.36 -8.15 -12.67
N ASP A 290 5.07 -9.19 -13.06
CA ASP A 290 4.68 -10.59 -12.84
C ASP A 290 4.56 -11.00 -11.36
N ILE A 291 5.10 -10.21 -10.42
CA ILE A 291 4.95 -10.47 -8.98
C ILE A 291 3.49 -10.40 -8.51
N GLU A 292 2.60 -9.83 -9.29
CA GLU A 292 1.15 -9.86 -9.06
C GLU A 292 0.58 -11.29 -9.20
N PHE A 293 1.18 -12.11 -10.07
CA PHE A 293 0.64 -13.41 -10.47
C PHE A 293 1.50 -14.58 -10.00
N HIS A 294 2.78 -14.38 -9.84
CA HIS A 294 3.78 -15.41 -9.61
C HIS A 294 4.67 -15.13 -8.41
N ASN A 295 5.25 -16.19 -7.85
CA ASN A 295 6.19 -16.04 -6.74
C ASN A 295 7.46 -15.28 -7.16
N PHE A 296 8.00 -14.43 -6.29
CA PHE A 296 9.34 -13.85 -6.49
C PHE A 296 10.40 -14.95 -6.66
N ALA A 297 10.34 -15.96 -5.79
CA ALA A 297 11.16 -17.15 -5.89
C ALA A 297 10.33 -18.27 -6.49
N ARG A 298 10.63 -18.62 -7.75
CA ARG A 298 9.88 -19.64 -8.52
C ARG A 298 9.99 -21.04 -7.93
N VAL A 299 11.03 -21.30 -7.16
CA VAL A 299 11.17 -22.55 -6.38
C VAL A 299 9.99 -22.75 -5.41
N CYS A 300 9.21 -21.72 -5.13
CA CYS A 300 7.99 -21.78 -4.31
C CYS A 300 6.72 -22.10 -5.12
N ASP A 301 6.79 -22.20 -6.45
CA ASP A 301 5.65 -22.56 -7.28
C ASP A 301 5.21 -23.99 -6.97
N GLY A 302 3.91 -24.25 -6.88
CA GLY A 302 3.35 -25.53 -6.47
C GLY A 302 3.39 -25.81 -4.95
N LEU A 303 3.89 -24.88 -4.13
CA LEU A 303 4.07 -25.14 -2.70
C LEU A 303 2.76 -25.31 -1.92
N ARG A 304 1.71 -24.59 -2.33
CA ARG A 304 0.41 -24.52 -1.60
C ARG A 304 -0.81 -24.62 -2.53
N GLU A 305 -0.61 -24.61 -3.82
CA GLU A 305 -1.68 -24.50 -4.82
C GLU A 305 -2.62 -25.71 -4.75
N ASP A 306 -2.06 -26.93 -4.67
CA ASP A 306 -2.83 -28.18 -4.66
C ASP A 306 -3.39 -28.56 -3.28
N GLU A 307 -2.98 -27.89 -2.21
CA GLU A 307 -3.41 -28.14 -0.84
C GLU A 307 -4.37 -27.04 -0.33
N PHE A 308 -4.93 -26.21 -1.20
CA PHE A 308 -5.81 -25.10 -0.79
C PHE A 308 -7.10 -25.62 -0.15
N ASN A 309 -7.42 -25.13 1.05
CA ASN A 309 -8.60 -25.54 1.82
C ASN A 309 -9.63 -24.41 1.86
N ASP A 310 -10.73 -24.58 1.12
CA ASP A 310 -11.80 -23.58 1.02
C ASP A 310 -12.49 -23.31 2.35
N ALA A 311 -12.64 -24.32 3.22
CA ALA A 311 -13.27 -24.14 4.53
C ALA A 311 -12.40 -23.28 5.45
N TYR A 312 -11.08 -23.48 5.44
CA TYR A 312 -10.14 -22.63 6.18
C TYR A 312 -10.11 -21.21 5.62
N PHE A 313 -10.16 -21.08 4.29
CA PHE A 313 -10.20 -19.78 3.64
C PHE A 313 -11.47 -19.02 4.00
N ALA A 314 -12.64 -19.66 3.95
CA ALA A 314 -13.91 -19.04 4.33
C ALA A 314 -13.90 -18.60 5.81
N ALA A 315 -13.48 -19.47 6.73
CA ALA A 315 -13.40 -19.15 8.15
C ALA A 315 -12.45 -17.96 8.42
N TRP A 316 -11.34 -17.90 7.71
CA TRP A 316 -10.40 -16.78 7.81
C TRP A 316 -10.98 -15.49 7.24
N CYS A 317 -11.64 -15.54 6.09
CA CYS A 317 -12.31 -14.38 5.49
C CYS A 317 -13.42 -13.82 6.39
N GLU A 318 -14.14 -14.68 7.11
CA GLU A 318 -15.25 -14.29 7.99
C GLU A 318 -14.79 -13.86 9.40
N GLY A 319 -13.50 -14.03 9.74
CA GLY A 319 -13.01 -13.81 11.10
C GLY A 319 -13.64 -14.78 12.10
N ARG A 320 -13.64 -16.09 11.77
CA ARG A 320 -14.22 -17.20 12.53
C ARG A 320 -13.24 -18.37 12.66
N THR A 321 -11.97 -18.05 12.83
CA THR A 321 -10.89 -19.05 12.93
C THR A 321 -10.77 -19.71 14.29
N GLY A 322 -11.43 -19.14 15.31
CA GLY A 322 -11.26 -19.53 16.70
C GLY A 322 -10.03 -18.94 17.38
N TYR A 323 -9.28 -18.07 16.66
CA TYR A 323 -8.15 -17.31 17.19
C TYR A 323 -8.55 -15.85 17.39
N PRO A 324 -8.84 -15.39 18.62
CA PRO A 324 -9.48 -14.11 18.89
C PRO A 324 -8.82 -12.89 18.26
N MET A 325 -7.47 -12.82 18.26
CA MET A 325 -6.77 -11.70 17.65
C MET A 325 -6.85 -11.72 16.12
N VAL A 326 -6.83 -12.89 15.49
CA VAL A 326 -7.01 -13.04 14.03
C VAL A 326 -8.42 -12.60 13.65
N ASP A 327 -9.41 -13.10 14.37
CA ASP A 327 -10.83 -12.84 14.10
C ASP A 327 -11.17 -11.37 14.34
N ALA A 328 -10.69 -10.77 15.43
CA ALA A 328 -10.86 -9.35 15.72
C ALA A 328 -10.23 -8.46 14.62
N CYS A 329 -9.01 -8.79 14.19
CA CYS A 329 -8.34 -8.05 13.11
C CYS A 329 -9.09 -8.14 11.79
N MET A 330 -9.59 -9.32 11.41
CA MET A 330 -10.34 -9.50 10.19
C MET A 330 -11.67 -8.75 10.23
N ARG A 331 -12.44 -8.89 11.32
CA ARG A 331 -13.72 -8.18 11.47
C ARG A 331 -13.54 -6.66 11.51
N SER A 332 -12.50 -6.17 12.18
CA SER A 332 -12.13 -4.74 12.16
C SER A 332 -11.82 -4.25 10.74
N LEU A 333 -11.04 -5.03 9.99
CA LEU A 333 -10.69 -4.70 8.62
C LEU A 333 -11.92 -4.64 7.70
N ILE A 334 -12.80 -5.63 7.79
CA ILE A 334 -14.05 -5.68 7.00
C ILE A 334 -14.94 -4.47 7.31
N ALA A 335 -15.00 -4.05 8.56
CA ALA A 335 -15.84 -2.94 9.00
C ALA A 335 -15.27 -1.55 8.65
N THR A 336 -13.93 -1.41 8.56
CA THR A 336 -13.29 -0.08 8.49
C THR A 336 -12.42 0.14 7.24
N GLY A 337 -12.07 -0.93 6.52
CA GLY A 337 -11.15 -0.85 5.39
C GLY A 337 -9.70 -0.59 5.79
N TRP A 338 -9.36 -0.62 7.09
CA TRP A 338 -8.01 -0.31 7.56
C TRP A 338 -7.55 -1.21 8.71
N LEU A 339 -6.27 -1.51 8.71
CA LEU A 339 -5.60 -2.22 9.79
C LEU A 339 -4.13 -1.78 9.84
N ASN A 340 -3.51 -1.75 11.03
CA ASN A 340 -2.10 -1.43 11.17
C ASN A 340 -1.20 -2.55 10.60
N PHE A 341 0.02 -2.17 10.24
CA PHE A 341 0.94 -3.06 9.49
C PHE A 341 1.22 -4.39 10.19
N ARG A 342 1.47 -4.38 11.52
CA ARG A 342 1.77 -5.61 12.27
C ARG A 342 0.63 -6.62 12.18
N MET A 343 -0.60 -6.16 12.30
CA MET A 343 -1.78 -7.03 12.23
C MET A 343 -2.04 -7.51 10.80
N ARG A 344 -1.78 -6.70 9.77
CA ARG A 344 -1.78 -7.16 8.37
C ARG A 344 -0.80 -8.30 8.17
N ALA A 345 0.44 -8.14 8.66
CA ALA A 345 1.46 -9.19 8.58
C ALA A 345 1.06 -10.47 9.32
N MET A 346 0.40 -10.35 10.48
CA MET A 346 -0.13 -11.49 11.23
C MET A 346 -1.23 -12.21 10.45
N LEU A 347 -2.21 -11.49 9.87
CA LEU A 347 -3.28 -12.09 9.06
C LEU A 347 -2.73 -12.93 7.90
N VAL A 348 -1.77 -12.37 7.15
CA VAL A 348 -1.13 -13.08 6.03
C VAL A 348 -0.30 -14.26 6.52
N SER A 349 0.48 -14.07 7.58
CA SER A 349 1.29 -15.14 8.19
C SER A 349 0.41 -16.30 8.69
N PHE A 350 -0.72 -15.98 9.32
CA PHE A 350 -1.65 -17.00 9.80
C PHE A 350 -2.24 -17.79 8.63
N ALA A 351 -2.76 -17.12 7.62
CA ALA A 351 -3.28 -17.78 6.41
C ALA A 351 -2.22 -18.67 5.75
N SER A 352 -0.98 -18.19 5.62
CA SER A 352 0.05 -18.89 4.86
C SER A 352 0.76 -20.00 5.62
N TYR A 353 0.89 -19.93 6.96
CA TYR A 353 1.64 -20.91 7.74
C TYR A 353 0.75 -21.79 8.62
N HIS A 354 -0.30 -21.24 9.25
CA HIS A 354 -1.19 -22.02 10.08
C HIS A 354 -2.24 -22.76 9.23
N LEU A 355 -2.81 -22.06 8.23
CA LEU A 355 -3.82 -22.62 7.36
C LEU A 355 -3.25 -23.21 6.06
N TRP A 356 -1.98 -22.98 5.78
CA TRP A 356 -1.26 -23.42 4.58
C TRP A 356 -1.93 -22.96 3.26
N LEU A 357 -2.58 -21.77 3.29
CA LEU A 357 -3.25 -21.19 2.14
C LEU A 357 -2.27 -20.48 1.22
N HIS A 358 -2.53 -20.55 -0.08
CA HIS A 358 -1.77 -19.82 -1.09
C HIS A 358 -1.99 -18.31 -0.96
N TRP A 359 -0.91 -17.53 -1.14
CA TRP A 359 -0.93 -16.07 -0.90
C TRP A 359 -1.83 -15.30 -1.88
N ARG A 360 -2.04 -15.80 -3.11
CA ARG A 360 -2.76 -15.02 -4.12
C ARG A 360 -4.26 -14.95 -3.87
N PRO A 361 -5.01 -16.03 -3.62
CA PRO A 361 -6.43 -15.96 -3.25
C PRO A 361 -6.65 -15.15 -1.96
N THR A 362 -5.80 -15.36 -0.93
CA THR A 362 -5.87 -14.58 0.31
C THR A 362 -5.54 -13.12 0.09
N GLY A 363 -4.60 -12.82 -0.82
CA GLY A 363 -4.24 -11.46 -1.24
C GLY A 363 -5.36 -10.77 -1.98
N LEU A 364 -6.05 -11.42 -2.89
CA LEU A 364 -7.21 -10.85 -3.59
C LEU A 364 -8.34 -10.50 -2.62
N PHE A 365 -8.61 -11.37 -1.63
CA PHE A 365 -9.58 -11.04 -0.59
C PHE A 365 -9.15 -9.80 0.19
N LEU A 366 -7.89 -9.75 0.67
CA LEU A 366 -7.38 -8.60 1.43
C LEU A 366 -7.32 -7.32 0.59
N ALA A 367 -6.99 -7.40 -0.71
CA ALA A 367 -6.98 -6.26 -1.61
C ALA A 367 -8.35 -5.56 -1.62
N ARG A 368 -9.44 -6.32 -1.69
CA ARG A 368 -10.81 -5.79 -1.60
C ARG A 368 -11.15 -5.21 -0.24
N GLN A 369 -10.54 -5.71 0.84
CA GLN A 369 -10.82 -5.19 2.17
C GLN A 369 -10.05 -3.89 2.47
N PHE A 370 -8.82 -3.75 1.98
CA PHE A 370 -7.98 -2.58 2.27
C PHE A 370 -8.35 -1.38 1.40
N LEU A 371 -8.89 -0.32 1.99
CA LEU A 371 -9.14 0.95 1.30
C LEU A 371 -7.87 1.55 0.68
N ASP A 372 -6.72 1.28 1.26
CA ASP A 372 -5.40 1.74 0.83
C ASP A 372 -4.67 0.74 -0.06
N TYR A 373 -5.41 -0.07 -0.83
CA TYR A 373 -4.80 -1.03 -1.75
C TYR A 373 -3.90 -0.34 -2.78
N GLU A 374 -2.62 -0.70 -2.76
CA GLU A 374 -1.61 -0.35 -3.77
C GLU A 374 -0.87 -1.63 -4.19
N PRO A 375 -0.93 -2.02 -5.47
CA PRO A 375 -0.52 -3.36 -5.91
C PRO A 375 0.95 -3.67 -5.61
N GLY A 376 1.86 -2.72 -5.79
CA GLY A 376 3.29 -2.93 -5.53
C GLY A 376 3.60 -3.20 -4.06
N ILE A 377 2.93 -2.51 -3.14
CA ILE A 377 3.05 -2.74 -1.71
C ILE A 377 2.36 -4.05 -1.35
N HIS A 378 1.12 -4.22 -1.79
CA HIS A 378 0.26 -5.34 -1.44
C HIS A 378 0.89 -6.68 -1.84
N TRP A 379 1.18 -6.88 -3.10
CA TRP A 379 1.73 -8.15 -3.60
C TRP A 379 3.13 -8.45 -3.04
N SER A 380 3.97 -7.42 -2.92
CA SER A 380 5.28 -7.57 -2.26
C SER A 380 5.14 -8.01 -0.80
N GLN A 381 4.17 -7.47 -0.05
CA GLN A 381 3.94 -7.85 1.36
C GLN A 381 3.29 -9.22 1.48
N MET A 382 2.31 -9.55 0.64
CA MET A 382 1.71 -10.88 0.61
C MET A 382 2.79 -11.96 0.47
N GLN A 383 3.67 -11.83 -0.49
CA GLN A 383 4.75 -12.77 -0.73
C GLN A 383 5.83 -12.76 0.36
N MET A 384 6.15 -11.58 0.91
CA MET A 384 7.12 -11.48 1.99
C MET A 384 6.62 -12.17 3.27
N GLN A 385 5.36 -12.01 3.63
CA GLN A 385 4.78 -12.62 4.82
C GLN A 385 4.45 -14.12 4.63
N SER A 386 4.20 -14.56 3.40
CA SER A 386 4.01 -15.99 3.07
C SER A 386 5.31 -16.77 2.87
N GLY A 387 6.46 -16.06 2.82
CA GLY A 387 7.78 -16.66 2.71
C GLY A 387 8.22 -17.04 1.30
N THR A 388 7.52 -16.56 0.26
CA THR A 388 7.77 -16.92 -1.15
C THR A 388 8.72 -15.98 -1.89
N THR A 389 9.36 -15.04 -1.18
CA THR A 389 10.36 -14.13 -1.76
C THR A 389 11.78 -14.73 -1.85
N GLY A 390 12.05 -15.84 -1.20
CA GLY A 390 13.37 -16.47 -1.14
C GLY A 390 14.43 -15.74 -0.29
N ILE A 391 14.32 -14.42 -0.14
CA ILE A 391 15.36 -13.56 0.47
C ILE A 391 15.07 -13.10 1.89
N ASN A 392 13.83 -13.18 2.34
CA ASN A 392 13.45 -12.72 3.67
C ASN A 392 13.49 -13.85 4.70
N THR A 393 13.81 -13.51 5.96
CA THR A 393 13.63 -14.45 7.07
C THR A 393 12.14 -14.82 7.21
N LEU A 394 11.85 -16.10 7.46
CA LEU A 394 10.50 -16.56 7.74
C LEU A 394 9.99 -15.90 9.03
N ARG A 395 8.84 -15.27 8.95
CA ARG A 395 8.19 -14.61 10.09
C ARG A 395 6.85 -15.26 10.31
N MET A 396 6.80 -16.10 11.31
CA MET A 396 5.58 -16.77 11.73
C MET A 396 5.09 -16.09 13.01
N TYR A 397 3.95 -15.43 12.92
CA TYR A 397 3.34 -14.76 14.07
C TYR A 397 2.46 -15.75 14.84
N SER A 398 2.69 -15.91 16.14
CA SER A 398 1.74 -16.62 17.01
C SER A 398 0.58 -15.70 17.34
N PRO A 399 -0.67 -16.04 16.98
CA PRO A 399 -1.85 -15.22 17.28
C PRO A 399 -2.04 -14.96 18.77
N THR A 400 -1.82 -15.99 19.60
CA THR A 400 -1.89 -15.89 21.07
C THR A 400 -0.90 -14.86 21.59
N LYS A 401 0.36 -14.94 21.13
CA LYS A 401 1.39 -13.98 21.56
C LYS A 401 1.05 -12.56 21.09
N GLN A 402 0.52 -12.38 19.87
CA GLN A 402 0.08 -11.07 19.41
C GLN A 402 -1.08 -10.51 20.25
N ALA A 403 -2.03 -11.35 20.67
CA ALA A 403 -3.09 -10.93 21.59
C ALA A 403 -2.51 -10.42 22.92
N GLN A 404 -1.62 -11.19 23.54
CA GLN A 404 -0.99 -10.84 24.81
C GLN A 404 -0.12 -9.58 24.75
N ASP A 405 0.68 -9.44 23.68
CA ASP A 405 1.66 -8.34 23.54
C ASP A 405 0.99 -7.04 23.05
N GLN A 406 -0.07 -7.12 22.22
CA GLN A 406 -0.60 -5.96 21.49
C GLN A 406 -2.00 -5.52 21.94
N ASP A 407 -2.69 -6.36 22.72
CA ASP A 407 -3.99 -6.06 23.35
C ASP A 407 -4.08 -6.71 24.74
N PRO A 408 -3.15 -6.40 25.66
CA PRO A 408 -3.01 -7.07 26.95
C PRO A 408 -4.26 -6.97 27.83
N GLU A 409 -5.08 -5.94 27.66
CA GLU A 409 -6.35 -5.76 28.39
C GLU A 409 -7.55 -6.34 27.63
N GLY A 410 -7.34 -6.81 26.39
CA GLY A 410 -8.36 -7.42 25.55
C GLY A 410 -9.44 -6.44 25.05
N LEU A 411 -9.15 -5.16 25.00
CA LEU A 411 -10.10 -4.13 24.60
C LEU A 411 -10.42 -4.21 23.10
N PHE A 412 -9.40 -4.44 22.26
CA PHE A 412 -9.58 -4.59 20.82
C PHE A 412 -10.33 -5.88 20.50
N ILE A 413 -9.94 -7.00 21.10
CA ILE A 413 -10.60 -8.30 20.90
C ILE A 413 -12.08 -8.19 21.31
N ARG A 414 -12.40 -7.68 22.49
CA ARG A 414 -13.80 -7.56 22.94
C ARG A 414 -14.65 -6.62 22.09
N ARG A 415 -14.04 -5.58 21.54
CA ARG A 415 -14.71 -4.64 20.62
C ARG A 415 -15.16 -5.33 19.34
N TRP A 416 -14.32 -6.21 18.76
CA TRP A 416 -14.56 -6.80 17.45
C TRP A 416 -15.07 -8.24 17.49
N VAL A 417 -14.97 -8.89 18.65
CA VAL A 417 -15.49 -10.23 18.92
C VAL A 417 -16.38 -10.17 20.17
N PRO A 418 -17.59 -9.60 20.06
CA PRO A 418 -18.48 -9.38 21.19
C PRO A 418 -18.87 -10.67 21.91
N GLU A 419 -18.82 -11.82 21.25
CA GLU A 419 -19.05 -13.14 21.85
C GLU A 419 -18.07 -13.42 23.00
N LEU A 420 -16.88 -12.80 22.97
CA LEU A 420 -15.86 -12.94 24.02
C LEU A 420 -15.90 -11.84 25.08
N ALA A 421 -16.92 -10.98 25.09
CA ALA A 421 -16.97 -9.82 26.00
C ALA A 421 -16.85 -10.18 27.46
N ARG A 422 -17.41 -11.32 27.87
CA ARG A 422 -17.47 -11.80 29.28
C ARG A 422 -16.40 -12.85 29.59
N VAL A 423 -15.58 -13.24 28.63
CA VAL A 423 -14.48 -14.20 28.84
C VAL A 423 -13.44 -13.58 29.77
N PRO A 424 -13.03 -14.28 30.87
CA PRO A 424 -12.01 -13.77 31.77
C PRO A 424 -10.68 -13.53 31.05
N LEU A 425 -10.00 -12.43 31.39
CA LEU A 425 -8.78 -11.97 30.69
C LEU A 425 -7.70 -13.06 30.55
N PRO A 426 -7.42 -13.92 31.53
CA PRO A 426 -6.42 -14.98 31.37
C PRO A 426 -6.71 -15.98 30.26
N TYR A 427 -7.97 -16.11 29.85
CA TYR A 427 -8.40 -17.02 28.79
C TYR A 427 -8.66 -16.30 27.46
N LEU A 428 -8.69 -14.96 27.43
CA LEU A 428 -9.17 -14.22 26.27
C LEU A 428 -8.34 -14.47 25.00
N ALA A 429 -7.05 -14.71 25.14
CA ALA A 429 -6.19 -15.04 23.99
C ALA A 429 -6.36 -16.50 23.52
N GLU A 430 -6.86 -17.39 24.37
CA GLU A 430 -7.02 -18.82 24.11
C GLU A 430 -8.30 -19.33 24.82
N PRO A 431 -9.49 -18.89 24.38
CA PRO A 431 -10.75 -19.16 25.10
C PRO A 431 -11.11 -20.65 25.13
N TRP A 432 -10.57 -21.44 24.23
CA TRP A 432 -10.75 -22.92 24.22
C TRP A 432 -10.09 -23.63 25.41
N LYS A 433 -9.28 -22.94 26.21
CA LYS A 433 -8.68 -23.47 27.43
C LYS A 433 -9.57 -23.31 28.66
N MET A 434 -10.71 -22.62 28.54
CA MET A 434 -11.69 -22.53 29.65
C MET A 434 -12.34 -23.87 29.92
N ASP A 435 -12.42 -24.23 31.19
CA ASP A 435 -13.30 -25.33 31.60
C ASP A 435 -14.75 -25.00 31.31
N ILE A 436 -15.58 -26.01 31.11
CA ILE A 436 -17.02 -25.86 30.78
C ILE A 436 -17.77 -24.99 31.79
N SER A 437 -17.40 -25.04 33.08
CA SER A 437 -17.97 -24.20 34.12
C SER A 437 -17.67 -22.71 33.89
N VAL A 438 -16.43 -22.38 33.52
CA VAL A 438 -16.01 -21.02 33.20
C VAL A 438 -16.69 -20.53 31.91
N GLN A 439 -16.81 -21.39 30.89
CA GLN A 439 -17.52 -21.06 29.64
C GLN A 439 -18.99 -20.70 29.92
N ARG A 440 -19.67 -21.45 30.79
CA ARG A 440 -21.07 -21.15 31.19
C ARG A 440 -21.19 -19.83 31.94
N ILE A 441 -20.28 -19.54 32.89
CA ILE A 441 -20.27 -18.25 33.62
C ILE A 441 -19.98 -17.08 32.64
N ALA A 442 -19.08 -17.26 31.68
CA ALA A 442 -18.77 -16.29 30.65
C ALA A 442 -19.89 -16.14 29.61
N ALA A 443 -20.90 -17.03 29.62
CA ALA A 443 -21.92 -17.13 28.57
C ALA A 443 -21.29 -17.20 27.16
N CYS A 444 -20.25 -18.04 27.03
CA CYS A 444 -19.53 -18.26 25.79
C CYS A 444 -19.07 -19.71 25.70
N LEU A 445 -19.87 -20.53 25.04
CA LEU A 445 -19.55 -21.94 24.78
C LEU A 445 -18.71 -22.05 23.51
N ILE A 446 -17.51 -22.58 23.67
CA ILE A 446 -16.58 -22.76 22.53
C ILE A 446 -17.11 -23.90 21.65
N GLY A 447 -17.17 -23.61 20.34
CA GLY A 447 -17.79 -24.48 19.35
C GLY A 447 -19.29 -24.18 19.10
N VAL A 448 -19.91 -23.33 19.91
CA VAL A 448 -21.33 -22.92 19.80
C VAL A 448 -21.42 -21.40 19.60
N ASP A 449 -21.07 -20.62 20.63
CA ASP A 449 -21.16 -19.17 20.61
C ASP A 449 -19.94 -18.55 19.93
N TYR A 450 -18.76 -19.13 20.12
CA TYR A 450 -17.51 -18.75 19.45
C TYR A 450 -16.81 -20.01 18.92
N PRO A 451 -16.26 -20.01 17.71
CA PRO A 451 -15.67 -21.21 17.11
C PRO A 451 -14.49 -21.76 17.94
N ALA A 452 -14.35 -23.07 17.95
CA ALA A 452 -13.11 -23.70 18.37
C ALA A 452 -11.99 -23.40 17.37
N PRO A 453 -10.70 -23.43 17.78
CA PRO A 453 -9.59 -23.26 16.86
C PRO A 453 -9.65 -24.25 15.71
N ILE A 454 -9.62 -23.75 14.46
CA ILE A 454 -9.71 -24.60 13.26
C ILE A 454 -8.43 -25.41 12.98
N VAL A 455 -7.31 -25.03 13.59
CA VAL A 455 -6.03 -25.75 13.56
C VAL A 455 -5.34 -25.67 14.91
N ASP A 456 -4.46 -26.62 15.22
CA ASP A 456 -3.55 -26.53 16.37
C ASP A 456 -2.33 -25.68 15.99
N ASP A 457 -2.08 -24.57 16.73
CA ASP A 457 -0.99 -23.62 16.48
C ASP A 457 0.39 -24.31 16.42
N LYS A 458 0.69 -25.20 17.38
CA LYS A 458 2.01 -25.82 17.48
C LYS A 458 2.25 -26.83 16.37
N VAL A 459 1.23 -27.62 16.04
CA VAL A 459 1.28 -28.63 14.97
C VAL A 459 1.43 -27.94 13.60
N ALA A 460 0.58 -26.96 13.33
CA ALA A 460 0.58 -26.19 12.08
C ALA A 460 1.91 -25.45 11.87
N MET A 461 2.40 -24.74 12.89
CA MET A 461 3.66 -24.01 12.84
C MET A 461 4.87 -24.94 12.63
N LYS A 462 4.88 -26.11 13.24
CA LYS A 462 5.94 -27.11 13.05
C LYS A 462 5.94 -27.61 11.61
N ALA A 463 4.78 -28.05 11.12
CA ALA A 463 4.64 -28.55 9.76
C ALA A 463 5.07 -27.49 8.72
N ALA A 464 4.64 -26.24 8.88
CA ALA A 464 5.02 -25.14 8.00
C ALA A 464 6.55 -24.89 8.05
N LYS A 465 7.17 -24.90 9.24
CA LYS A 465 8.62 -24.74 9.37
C LYS A 465 9.38 -25.85 8.63
N ASP A 466 8.99 -27.10 8.84
CA ASP A 466 9.67 -28.25 8.24
C ASP A 466 9.62 -28.16 6.71
N ARG A 467 8.44 -27.83 6.13
CA ARG A 467 8.25 -27.65 4.67
C ARG A 467 9.10 -26.48 4.14
N MET A 468 9.01 -25.30 4.77
CA MET A 468 9.72 -24.10 4.30
C MET A 468 11.24 -24.21 4.43
N TYR A 469 11.74 -24.81 5.51
CA TYR A 469 13.19 -25.03 5.67
C TYR A 469 13.70 -26.15 4.76
N GLY A 470 12.88 -27.17 4.48
CA GLY A 470 13.20 -28.19 3.48
C GLY A 470 13.45 -27.57 2.11
N LEU A 471 12.50 -26.72 1.65
CA LEU A 471 12.61 -26.02 0.38
C LEU A 471 13.87 -25.13 0.29
N ARG A 472 14.16 -24.35 1.33
CA ARG A 472 15.29 -23.41 1.37
C ARG A 472 16.68 -24.08 1.40
N LYS A 473 16.76 -25.36 1.69
CA LYS A 473 18.02 -26.12 1.66
C LYS A 473 18.43 -26.53 0.26
N SER A 474 17.52 -26.53 -0.71
CA SER A 474 17.82 -26.91 -2.10
C SER A 474 18.83 -25.93 -2.72
N GLU A 475 19.63 -26.43 -3.67
CA GLU A 475 20.63 -25.62 -4.38
C GLU A 475 19.95 -24.55 -5.23
N GLY A 476 18.89 -24.90 -5.97
CA GLY A 476 18.10 -23.96 -6.77
C GLY A 476 17.51 -22.82 -5.96
N ALA A 477 17.06 -23.07 -4.69
CA ALA A 477 16.56 -22.01 -3.82
C ALA A 477 17.63 -20.99 -3.42
N ARG A 478 18.90 -21.42 -3.30
CA ARG A 478 20.00 -20.51 -2.95
C ARG A 478 20.44 -19.65 -4.13
N GLU A 479 20.49 -20.22 -5.32
CA GLU A 479 20.81 -19.50 -6.56
C GLU A 479 19.73 -18.45 -6.84
N GLU A 480 18.47 -18.84 -6.82
CA GLU A 480 17.35 -17.95 -7.07
C GLU A 480 17.25 -16.84 -6.00
N ALA A 481 17.51 -17.14 -4.73
CA ALA A 481 17.58 -16.12 -3.68
C ALA A 481 18.65 -15.05 -3.97
N SER A 482 19.79 -15.44 -4.57
CA SER A 482 20.83 -14.50 -4.99
C SER A 482 20.31 -13.56 -6.08
N ASP A 483 19.59 -14.10 -7.08
CA ASP A 483 19.05 -13.33 -8.19
C ASP A 483 17.93 -12.38 -7.74
N VAL A 484 17.01 -12.85 -6.91
CA VAL A 484 15.97 -12.01 -6.30
C VAL A 484 16.61 -10.89 -5.44
N GLN A 485 17.65 -11.21 -4.67
CA GLN A 485 18.38 -10.20 -3.90
C GLN A 485 19.04 -9.17 -4.82
N ALA A 486 19.58 -9.59 -5.94
CA ALA A 486 20.21 -8.68 -6.91
C ALA A 486 19.18 -7.74 -7.56
N ARG A 487 17.98 -8.24 -7.89
CA ARG A 487 16.89 -7.45 -8.53
C ARG A 487 16.16 -6.56 -7.53
N HIS A 488 15.76 -7.10 -6.38
CA HIS A 488 14.79 -6.48 -5.46
C HIS A 488 15.35 -6.15 -4.06
N GLY A 489 16.57 -6.56 -3.74
CA GLY A 489 17.16 -6.30 -2.42
C GLY A 489 17.32 -4.81 -2.13
N SER A 490 17.02 -4.38 -0.90
CA SER A 490 17.35 -3.03 -0.47
C SER A 490 18.86 -2.92 -0.26
N ARG A 491 19.52 -2.07 -1.04
CA ARG A 491 20.94 -1.80 -0.91
C ARG A 491 21.15 -0.52 -0.09
N LYS A 492 21.80 -0.63 1.04
CA LYS A 492 22.50 0.51 1.62
C LYS A 492 23.66 0.81 0.68
N GLY A 493 23.75 2.07 0.20
CA GLY A 493 24.72 2.44 -0.81
C GLY A 493 26.12 1.88 -0.53
N GLY A 494 26.68 1.16 -1.51
CA GLY A 494 28.06 0.69 -1.52
C GLY A 494 28.41 -0.56 -0.70
N LEU A 495 27.49 -1.15 0.05
CA LEU A 495 27.74 -2.42 0.74
C LEU A 495 27.42 -3.62 -0.17
N PRO A 496 28.28 -4.66 -0.24
CA PRO A 496 27.99 -5.87 -0.98
C PRO A 496 26.75 -6.58 -0.42
N PRO A 497 26.06 -7.43 -1.23
CA PRO A 497 24.91 -8.19 -0.78
C PRO A 497 25.22 -8.95 0.52
N SER A 498 24.27 -8.94 1.45
CA SER A 498 24.42 -9.72 2.68
C SER A 498 24.43 -11.20 2.32
N GLY A 499 25.59 -11.83 2.33
CA GLY A 499 25.80 -13.25 1.97
C GLY A 499 27.16 -13.55 1.35
N GLN A 500 27.84 -12.58 0.75
CA GLN A 500 29.24 -12.81 0.34
C GLN A 500 30.18 -12.67 1.56
N ARG A 501 30.59 -13.81 2.10
CA ARG A 501 31.73 -13.86 3.00
C ARG A 501 32.95 -13.27 2.26
N ARG A 502 33.49 -12.16 2.77
CA ARG A 502 34.84 -11.69 2.38
C ARG A 502 35.80 -12.88 2.45
N LYS A 503 36.32 -13.31 1.32
CA LYS A 503 37.54 -14.13 1.31
C LYS A 503 38.64 -13.25 1.91
N THR A 504 38.96 -13.47 3.17
CA THR A 504 40.13 -12.88 3.82
C THR A 504 41.36 -13.54 3.20
N THR A 505 42.00 -12.82 2.32
CA THR A 505 43.40 -13.10 1.99
C THR A 505 44.22 -12.88 3.27
N SER A 506 44.80 -13.96 3.80
CA SER A 506 45.69 -13.93 4.94
C SER A 506 46.94 -13.13 4.59
N LEU A 507 47.08 -11.95 5.14
CA LEU A 507 48.39 -11.30 5.33
C LEU A 507 48.65 -11.30 6.82
N GLN A 508 49.66 -12.09 7.18
CA GLN A 508 50.28 -12.05 8.49
C GLN A 508 50.81 -10.65 8.78
N THR A 509 50.41 -10.03 9.87
CA THR A 509 51.20 -8.99 10.52
C THR A 509 50.85 -8.88 12.00
N THR A 510 51.83 -9.33 12.78
CA THR A 510 52.30 -8.83 14.08
C THR A 510 51.33 -8.22 15.09
N LYS A 511 51.25 -8.88 16.22
CA LYS A 511 50.71 -8.45 17.50
C LYS A 511 51.23 -7.06 17.92
N ARG A 512 50.31 -6.18 18.29
CA ARG A 512 50.58 -5.13 19.28
C ARG A 512 49.40 -5.03 20.24
N VAL A 513 49.71 -5.39 21.49
CA VAL A 513 48.82 -5.30 22.66
C VAL A 513 48.64 -3.83 23.02
N LEU A 514 47.38 -3.37 23.13
CA LEU A 514 47.02 -2.29 24.05
C LEU A 514 45.55 -2.48 24.52
N LYS A 515 45.45 -2.67 25.82
CA LYS A 515 44.23 -2.65 26.61
C LYS A 515 43.60 -1.24 26.55
N ARG A 516 42.30 -1.13 26.36
CA ARG A 516 41.36 -0.37 27.21
C ARG A 516 39.97 -0.33 26.61
N ALA A 517 39.10 -0.76 27.46
CA ALA A 517 37.86 -0.14 27.97
C ALA A 517 36.60 -0.35 27.10
N THR A 518 35.78 -1.15 27.66
CA THR A 518 34.34 -1.37 27.45
C THR A 518 33.57 -0.06 27.37
N GLU A 519 32.80 0.05 26.26
CA GLU A 519 31.46 0.65 26.27
C GLU A 519 30.67 0.01 25.13
N GLU A 520 29.72 -0.81 25.54
CA GLU A 520 28.72 -1.40 24.65
C GLU A 520 27.78 -0.31 24.13
N SER A 521 27.87 0.01 22.86
CA SER A 521 26.78 0.70 22.17
C SER A 521 26.18 -0.28 21.17
N THR A 522 25.18 -1.01 21.60
CA THR A 522 24.26 -1.77 20.75
C THR A 522 23.37 -0.80 20.00
N THR A 523 23.74 -0.43 18.79
CA THR A 523 22.85 0.20 17.84
C THR A 523 22.08 -0.89 17.09
N PRO A 524 20.74 -0.99 17.23
CA PRO A 524 19.96 -1.98 16.50
C PRO A 524 20.01 -1.71 15.00
N SER A 525 20.11 -2.76 14.21
CA SER A 525 20.03 -2.70 12.75
C SER A 525 18.70 -2.08 12.33
N PRO A 526 18.67 -1.11 11.39
CA PRO A 526 17.43 -0.48 10.91
C PRO A 526 16.40 -1.45 10.31
N GLN A 527 16.80 -2.67 9.99
CA GLN A 527 15.92 -3.73 9.51
C GLN A 527 15.17 -4.45 10.64
N GLY A 528 15.74 -4.51 11.84
CA GLY A 528 15.08 -5.07 13.02
C GLY A 528 13.92 -4.20 13.51
N ASP A 529 14.06 -2.89 13.43
CA ASP A 529 13.05 -1.91 13.86
C ASP A 529 11.84 -1.80 12.94
N LEU A 530 11.91 -2.29 11.70
CA LEU A 530 10.77 -2.23 10.77
C LEU A 530 9.67 -3.24 11.15
N PHE A 531 10.02 -4.28 11.90
CA PHE A 531 9.19 -5.46 12.10
C PHE A 531 9.24 -6.01 13.55
N ALA A 532 9.91 -5.34 14.48
CA ALA A 532 9.90 -5.69 15.90
C ALA A 532 8.59 -5.27 16.58
#